data_24fed793ecaffd99152d33b3b6feb43b
#
_entry.id   24fed793ecaffd99152d33b3b6feb43b
#
_cell.length_a   1.000
_cell.length_b   1.000
_cell.length_c   1.000
_cell.angle_alpha   90.00
_cell.angle_beta   90.00
_cell.angle_gamma   90.00
#
_symmetry.space_group_name_H-M   'P 1'
#
loop_
_entity.id
_entity.type
_entity.pdbx_description
1 polymer ?
#
loop_
_entity_poly.entity_id
_entity_poly.type
_entity_poly.pdbx_seq_one_letter_code
_entity_poly.pdbx_strand_id
1 'polypeptide(L)'
;MQVGDTTFWERTFTEEDVQLFGELSGDQGIHHVKSDEQGRLMVQGLLTATLPTKLGGDMNYIAREMAFEFLRPVFAGDTIRCEATITQYEQADRYINMAVSFECRNQKDKVVLTGHTRGIIREPRL
;
A
#
# COMPACT_ATOMS: atom_id res chain seq x y z
N MET A 1 -9.93 1.06 -18.79
CA MET A 1 -8.75 1.34 -17.94
C MET A 1 -7.73 2.08 -18.79
N GLN A 2 -7.22 3.18 -18.29
CA GLN A 2 -6.33 4.05 -19.06
C GLN A 2 -5.50 4.92 -18.12
N VAL A 3 -4.48 5.56 -18.68
CA VAL A 3 -3.67 6.55 -17.96
C VAL A 3 -4.56 7.64 -17.38
N GLY A 4 -4.31 8.00 -16.13
CA GLY A 4 -5.09 8.99 -15.39
C GLY A 4 -6.23 8.41 -14.56
N ASP A 5 -6.61 7.16 -14.79
CA ASP A 5 -7.62 6.51 -13.96
C ASP A 5 -7.11 6.36 -12.53
N THR A 6 -8.00 6.61 -11.57
CA THR A 6 -7.69 6.53 -10.15
C THR A 6 -8.59 5.53 -9.45
N THR A 7 -8.07 4.93 -8.40
CA THR A 7 -8.84 4.09 -7.50
C THR A 7 -8.33 4.32 -6.07
N PHE A 8 -9.10 3.91 -5.08
CA PHE A 8 -8.69 4.12 -3.71
C PHE A 8 -9.11 2.97 -2.81
N TRP A 9 -8.45 2.89 -1.67
CA TRP A 9 -8.76 1.96 -0.60
C TRP A 9 -8.43 2.63 0.73
N GLU A 10 -9.31 2.45 1.71
CA GLU A 10 -9.15 3.04 3.02
C GLU A 10 -9.26 1.96 4.08
N ARG A 11 -8.40 2.06 5.09
CA ARG A 11 -8.40 1.11 6.19
C ARG A 11 -7.94 1.77 7.48
N THR A 12 -8.56 1.38 8.59
CA THR A 12 -8.08 1.70 9.92
C THR A 12 -7.23 0.54 10.42
N PHE A 13 -5.97 0.80 10.74
CA PHE A 13 -5.10 -0.23 11.28
C PHE A 13 -5.30 -0.40 12.78
N THR A 14 -5.40 -1.64 13.22
CA THR A 14 -5.61 -1.99 14.64
C THR A 14 -4.32 -2.57 15.24
N GLU A 15 -4.27 -2.63 16.57
CA GLU A 15 -3.16 -3.31 17.25
C GLU A 15 -3.09 -4.79 16.86
N GLU A 16 -4.22 -5.43 16.66
CA GLU A 16 -4.27 -6.81 16.20
C GLU A 16 -3.63 -6.96 14.82
N ASP A 17 -3.88 -6.03 13.90
CA ASP A 17 -3.24 -6.02 12.58
C ASP A 17 -1.72 -5.98 12.70
N VAL A 18 -1.21 -5.11 13.58
CA VAL A 18 0.23 -4.97 13.81
C VAL A 18 0.83 -6.27 14.36
N GLN A 19 0.14 -6.91 15.30
CA GLN A 19 0.58 -8.18 15.88
C GLN A 19 0.62 -9.29 14.82
N LEU A 20 -0.44 -9.43 14.04
CA LEU A 20 -0.52 -10.45 13.00
C LEU A 20 0.55 -10.25 11.94
N PHE A 21 0.76 -9.02 11.51
CA PHE A 21 1.80 -8.71 10.53
C PHE A 21 3.20 -8.96 11.09
N GLY A 22 3.40 -8.65 12.36
CA GLY A 22 4.67 -8.94 13.04
C GLY A 22 4.97 -10.42 13.07
N GLU A 23 3.97 -11.25 13.33
CA GLU A 23 4.10 -12.71 13.32
C GLU A 23 4.37 -13.23 11.91
N LEU A 24 3.61 -12.74 10.94
CA LEU A 24 3.73 -13.17 9.54
C LEU A 24 5.07 -12.78 8.93
N SER A 25 5.49 -11.54 9.14
CA SER A 25 6.70 -10.98 8.50
C SER A 25 7.98 -11.26 9.27
N GLY A 26 7.87 -11.52 10.58
CA GLY A 26 9.02 -11.56 11.45
C GLY A 26 9.51 -10.17 11.89
N ASP A 27 8.84 -9.10 11.46
CA ASP A 27 9.22 -7.74 11.84
C ASP A 27 8.69 -7.44 13.24
N GLN A 28 9.54 -7.72 14.24
CA GLN A 28 9.28 -7.52 15.66
C GLN A 28 10.10 -6.36 16.22
N GLY A 29 10.34 -5.34 15.41
CA GLY A 29 11.00 -4.12 15.87
C GLY A 29 10.30 -3.58 17.11
N ILE A 30 11.06 -3.04 18.07
CA ILE A 30 10.52 -2.66 19.37
C ILE A 30 9.32 -1.71 19.27
N HIS A 31 9.35 -0.79 18.30
CA HIS A 31 8.27 0.17 18.09
C HIS A 31 6.98 -0.45 17.54
N HIS A 32 7.03 -1.69 17.05
CA HIS A 32 5.87 -2.46 16.60
C HIS A 32 5.34 -3.41 17.67
N VAL A 33 6.08 -3.59 18.74
CA VAL A 33 5.72 -4.52 19.83
C VAL A 33 5.31 -3.78 21.09
N LYS A 34 5.94 -2.63 21.35
CA LYS A 34 5.75 -1.85 22.55
C LYS A 34 5.28 -0.44 22.19
N SER A 35 4.18 -0.02 22.80
CA SER A 35 3.67 1.35 22.65
C SER A 35 4.66 2.37 23.19
N ASP A 36 4.66 3.57 22.61
CA ASP A 36 5.48 4.68 23.08
C ASP A 36 4.90 5.30 24.36
N GLU A 37 5.54 6.36 24.84
CA GLU A 37 5.11 7.05 26.07
C GLU A 37 3.70 7.62 25.98
N GLN A 38 3.20 7.85 24.78
CA GLN A 38 1.86 8.36 24.52
C GLN A 38 0.86 7.24 24.25
N GLY A 39 1.26 5.98 24.44
CA GLY A 39 0.41 4.82 24.24
C GLY A 39 0.20 4.45 22.78
N ARG A 40 1.07 4.92 21.86
CA ARG A 40 0.93 4.67 20.43
C ARG A 40 1.80 3.52 19.99
N LEU A 41 1.20 2.58 19.24
CA LEU A 41 1.91 1.46 18.66
C LEU A 41 2.13 1.75 17.17
N MET A 42 3.39 1.74 16.74
CA MET A 42 3.71 2.04 15.34
C MET A 42 3.40 0.87 14.42
N VAL A 43 2.72 1.17 13.33
CA VAL A 43 2.39 0.21 12.27
C VAL A 43 3.63 -0.02 11.40
N GLN A 44 3.88 -1.27 11.02
CA GLN A 44 4.97 -1.60 10.11
C GLN A 44 4.77 -0.89 8.77
N GLY A 45 5.86 -0.35 8.21
CA GLY A 45 5.78 0.32 6.91
C GLY A 45 5.18 -0.55 5.82
N LEU A 46 5.60 -1.82 5.75
CA LEU A 46 5.06 -2.73 4.74
C LEU A 46 3.62 -3.15 5.02
N LEU A 47 3.14 -3.05 6.26
CA LEU A 47 1.72 -3.22 6.53
C LEU A 47 0.92 -2.06 5.93
N THR A 48 1.38 -0.82 6.10
CA THR A 48 0.77 0.33 5.44
C THR A 48 0.79 0.15 3.92
N ALA A 49 1.88 -0.36 3.37
CA ALA A 49 2.05 -0.62 1.94
C ALA A 49 1.12 -1.73 1.41
N THR A 50 0.42 -2.46 2.27
CA THR A 50 -0.60 -3.41 1.81
C THR A 50 -1.79 -2.69 1.16
N LEU A 51 -1.97 -1.39 1.41
CA LEU A 51 -3.07 -0.65 0.78
C LEU A 51 -2.91 -0.57 -0.75
N PRO A 52 -1.78 -0.11 -1.31
CA PRO A 52 -1.59 -0.19 -2.75
C PRO A 52 -1.53 -1.63 -3.25
N THR A 53 -1.04 -2.56 -2.44
CA THR A 53 -1.01 -3.98 -2.81
C THR A 53 -2.41 -4.54 -3.01
N LYS A 54 -3.35 -4.18 -2.15
CA LYS A 54 -4.76 -4.59 -2.28
C LYS A 54 -5.36 -4.06 -3.58
N LEU A 55 -5.10 -2.80 -3.90
CA LEU A 55 -5.59 -2.20 -5.14
C LEU A 55 -5.03 -2.91 -6.37
N GLY A 56 -3.76 -3.29 -6.33
CA GLY A 56 -3.15 -4.09 -7.39
C GLY A 56 -3.79 -5.46 -7.52
N GLY A 57 -4.07 -6.11 -6.38
CA GLY A 57 -4.74 -7.41 -6.36
C GLY A 57 -6.12 -7.36 -7.00
N ASP A 58 -6.87 -6.29 -6.79
CA ASP A 58 -8.18 -6.10 -7.39
C ASP A 58 -8.13 -6.08 -8.93
N MET A 59 -7.00 -5.65 -9.48
CA MET A 59 -6.79 -5.57 -10.92
C MET A 59 -6.05 -6.79 -11.49
N ASN A 60 -5.76 -7.78 -10.66
CA ASN A 60 -4.91 -8.93 -11.04
C ASN A 60 -3.53 -8.48 -11.52
N TYR A 61 -3.04 -7.40 -10.95
CA TYR A 61 -1.76 -6.81 -11.27
C TYR A 61 -0.61 -7.61 -10.66
N ILE A 62 0.40 -7.89 -11.45
CA ILE A 62 1.62 -8.55 -10.99
C ILE A 62 2.72 -7.50 -11.00
N ALA A 63 3.08 -7.01 -9.82
CA ALA A 63 4.14 -6.03 -9.68
C ALA A 63 5.50 -6.69 -9.94
N ARG A 64 6.33 -6.02 -10.73
CA ARG A 64 7.72 -6.41 -10.96
C ARG A 64 8.70 -5.54 -10.21
N GLU A 65 8.30 -4.31 -9.94
CA GLU A 65 9.10 -3.34 -9.21
C GLU A 65 8.18 -2.47 -8.40
N MET A 66 8.56 -2.23 -7.16
CA MET A 66 7.83 -1.36 -6.25
C MET A 66 8.83 -0.49 -5.51
N ALA A 67 8.55 0.81 -5.45
CA ALA A 67 9.34 1.75 -4.68
C ALA A 67 8.42 2.47 -3.71
N PHE A 68 8.86 2.58 -2.47
CA PHE A 68 8.12 3.24 -1.40
C PHE A 68 8.97 4.30 -0.72
N GLU A 69 8.33 5.37 -0.32
CA GLU A 69 8.93 6.37 0.55
C GLU A 69 8.00 6.57 1.75
N PHE A 70 8.51 6.34 2.94
CA PHE A 70 7.77 6.43 4.19
C PHE A 70 8.02 7.81 4.80
N LEU A 71 7.06 8.70 4.68
CA LEU A 71 7.23 10.11 5.03
C LEU A 71 6.86 10.42 6.47
N ARG A 72 5.93 9.67 7.05
CA ARG A 72 5.48 9.85 8.43
C ARG A 72 5.10 8.52 9.04
N PRO A 73 5.28 8.35 10.35
CA PRO A 73 4.85 7.13 11.01
C PRO A 73 3.33 6.99 11.00
N VAL A 74 2.88 5.75 10.94
CA VAL A 74 1.46 5.40 11.07
C VAL A 74 1.33 4.65 12.40
N PHE A 75 0.29 4.96 13.16
CA PHE A 75 0.04 4.34 14.45
C PHE A 75 -1.27 3.53 14.42
N ALA A 76 -1.33 2.49 15.25
CA ALA A 76 -2.57 1.76 15.43
C ALA A 76 -3.70 2.73 15.82
N GLY A 77 -4.83 2.62 15.16
CA GLY A 77 -5.94 3.55 15.29
C GLY A 77 -6.03 4.57 14.17
N ASP A 78 -4.95 4.78 13.43
CA ASP A 78 -4.97 5.67 12.28
C ASP A 78 -5.76 5.07 11.13
N THR A 79 -6.49 5.93 10.43
CA THR A 79 -7.20 5.57 9.20
C THR A 79 -6.41 6.10 8.02
N ILE A 80 -6.00 5.22 7.15
CA ILE A 80 -5.15 5.55 6.01
C ILE A 80 -5.93 5.33 4.72
N ARG A 81 -5.93 6.34 3.87
CA ARG A 81 -6.53 6.29 2.54
C ARG A 81 -5.41 6.28 1.50
N CYS A 82 -5.39 5.24 0.70
CA CYS A 82 -4.47 5.12 -0.44
C CYS A 82 -5.22 5.47 -1.72
N GLU A 83 -4.64 6.34 -2.51
CA GLU A 83 -5.14 6.71 -3.82
C GLU A 83 -4.09 6.33 -4.86
N ALA A 84 -4.48 5.54 -5.84
CA ALA A 84 -3.60 5.03 -6.88
C ALA A 84 -4.02 5.56 -8.23
N THR A 85 -3.05 5.96 -9.05
CA THR A 85 -3.27 6.54 -10.36
C THR A 85 -2.45 5.78 -11.39
N ILE A 86 -3.08 5.37 -12.47
CA ILE A 86 -2.38 4.71 -13.58
C ILE A 86 -1.57 5.76 -14.32
N THR A 87 -0.25 5.55 -14.41
CA THR A 87 0.67 6.47 -15.05
C THR A 87 1.18 5.96 -16.40
N GLN A 88 1.08 4.66 -16.63
CA GLN A 88 1.43 4.06 -17.91
C GLN A 88 0.51 2.86 -18.16
N TYR A 89 0.05 2.73 -19.37
CA TYR A 89 -0.83 1.64 -19.78
C TYR A 89 -0.56 1.32 -21.23
N GLU A 90 -0.01 0.14 -21.50
CA GLU A 90 0.41 -0.24 -22.82
C GLU A 90 0.05 -1.70 -23.09
N GLN A 91 -0.77 -1.92 -24.10
CA GLN A 91 -1.16 -3.25 -24.55
C GLN A 91 0.01 -3.91 -25.27
N ALA A 92 0.45 -5.05 -24.77
CA ALA A 92 1.41 -5.92 -25.43
C ALA A 92 0.69 -7.17 -25.94
N ASP A 93 1.44 -8.11 -26.48
CA ASP A 93 0.86 -9.29 -27.16
C ASP A 93 -0.06 -10.11 -26.26
N ARG A 94 0.37 -10.44 -25.04
CA ARG A 94 -0.40 -11.31 -24.13
C ARG A 94 -0.62 -10.69 -22.75
N TYR A 95 -0.26 -9.45 -22.60
CA TYR A 95 -0.34 -8.78 -21.31
C TYR A 95 -0.38 -7.28 -21.51
N ILE A 96 -0.69 -6.60 -20.43
CA ILE A 96 -0.69 -5.14 -20.39
C ILE A 96 0.48 -4.73 -19.50
N ASN A 97 1.35 -3.88 -20.01
CA ASN A 97 2.34 -3.20 -19.19
C ASN A 97 1.67 -2.03 -18.49
N MET A 98 1.77 -1.96 -17.19
CA MET A 98 1.14 -0.91 -16.42
C MET A 98 2.08 -0.37 -15.35
N ALA A 99 2.07 0.93 -15.18
CA ALA A 99 2.72 1.60 -14.08
C ALA A 99 1.68 2.39 -13.30
N VAL A 100 1.87 2.46 -11.99
CA VAL A 100 0.93 3.10 -11.08
C VAL A 100 1.73 3.90 -10.06
N SER A 101 1.28 5.13 -9.78
CA SER A 101 1.76 5.90 -8.64
C SER A 101 0.69 5.87 -7.56
N PHE A 102 1.11 5.96 -6.30
CA PHE A 102 0.15 5.97 -5.20
C PHE A 102 0.62 6.88 -4.08
N GLU A 103 -0.36 7.37 -3.34
CA GLU A 103 -0.17 8.25 -2.20
C GLU A 103 -1.13 7.83 -1.10
N CYS A 104 -0.62 7.69 0.12
CA CYS A 104 -1.43 7.35 1.28
C CYS A 104 -1.44 8.51 2.26
N ARG A 105 -2.62 8.86 2.75
CA ARG A 105 -2.82 9.96 3.71
C ARG A 105 -3.52 9.44 4.95
N ASN A 106 -3.18 10.02 6.10
CA ASN A 106 -3.86 9.70 7.35
C ASN A 106 -5.14 10.55 7.50
N GLN A 107 -5.85 10.37 8.62
CA GLN A 107 -7.10 11.07 8.91
C GLN A 107 -6.92 12.59 9.07
N LYS A 108 -5.69 13.06 9.23
CA LYS A 108 -5.37 14.49 9.30
C LYS A 108 -4.92 15.03 7.94
N ASP A 109 -5.14 14.24 6.89
CA ASP A 109 -4.77 14.59 5.52
C ASP A 109 -3.27 14.79 5.33
N LYS A 110 -2.46 14.12 6.14
CA LYS A 110 -1.00 14.14 6.01
C LYS A 110 -0.53 12.94 5.19
N VAL A 111 0.37 13.18 4.25
CA VAL A 111 0.95 12.10 3.44
C VAL A 111 1.87 11.27 4.34
N VAL A 112 1.61 9.98 4.41
CA VAL A 112 2.40 9.03 5.19
C VAL A 112 3.26 8.13 4.32
N LEU A 113 2.81 7.86 3.10
CA LEU A 113 3.50 6.96 2.16
C LEU A 113 3.28 7.46 0.75
N THR A 114 4.32 7.45 -0.05
CA THR A 114 4.22 7.60 -1.50
C THR A 114 5.00 6.50 -2.16
N GLY A 115 4.69 6.24 -3.41
CA GLY A 115 5.44 5.27 -4.17
C GLY A 115 4.93 5.09 -5.57
N HIS A 116 5.58 4.19 -6.25
CA HIS A 116 5.21 3.81 -7.60
C HIS A 116 5.57 2.34 -7.84
N THR A 117 4.91 1.76 -8.80
CA THR A 117 5.13 0.37 -9.18
C THR A 117 5.00 0.25 -10.68
N ARG A 118 5.71 -0.71 -11.24
CA ARG A 118 5.51 -1.14 -12.62
C ARG A 118 5.36 -2.65 -12.64
N GLY A 119 4.58 -3.13 -13.54
CA GLY A 119 4.28 -4.55 -13.65
C GLY A 119 3.39 -4.84 -14.83
N ILE A 120 2.69 -5.95 -14.74
CA ILE A 120 1.85 -6.42 -15.83
C ILE A 120 0.48 -6.87 -15.33
N ILE A 121 -0.48 -6.81 -16.22
CA ILE A 121 -1.74 -7.53 -16.08
C ILE A 121 -1.75 -8.53 -17.22
N ARG A 122 -1.89 -9.82 -16.89
CA ARG A 122 -2.07 -10.84 -17.91
C ARG A 122 -3.45 -10.70 -18.51
N GLU A 123 -3.55 -11.02 -19.77
CA GLU A 123 -4.83 -10.99 -20.45
C GLU A 123 -5.84 -11.86 -19.68
N PRO A 124 -7.05 -11.33 -19.38
CA PRO A 124 -8.03 -12.10 -18.66
C PRO A 124 -8.36 -13.38 -19.40
N ARG A 125 -8.35 -14.48 -18.68
CA ARG A 125 -8.83 -15.74 -19.22
C ARG A 125 -10.30 -15.85 -18.89
N LEU A 126 -11.06 -15.80 -19.90
CA LEU A 126 -12.50 -15.93 -19.78
C LEU A 126 -12.92 -17.38 -19.78
#